data_90558e17eb7f38ee1cd726608fdf8989
#
_entry.id   90558e17eb7f38ee1cd726608fdf8989
#
_cell.length_a   1.000
_cell.length_b   1.000
_cell.length_c   1.000
_cell.angle_alpha   90.00
_cell.angle_beta   90.00
_cell.angle_gamma   90.00
#
_symmetry.space_group_name_H-M   'P 1'
#
loop_
_entity.id
_entity.type
_entity.pdbx_description
1 polymer ?
#
loop_
_entity_poly.entity_id
_entity_poly.type
_entity_poly.pdbx_seq_one_letter_code
_entity_poly.pdbx_strand_id
1 'polypeptide(L)'
;KKALFLVGQGDTGKSQLKSLVERLLGRGNFIGIDLKEIESRFGTGAVYGTRLAGSSDMSFLSVDELKTFKKMTGGDSLFAEFKGQQAFEFTFNGLLWFCMNRLPKFGGDDGKWVYDRIMVVDCPNVIPKEQQDKQLLEKMFAERRGIVKKAVKALQTVIANGYRFTEPDSIAEARRDYQSANSTVISFYEECMCPWENG
;
A
#
# COMPACT_ATOMS: atom_id res chain seq x y z
N LYS A 1 7.32 -1.01 9.45
CA LYS A 1 7.03 -0.33 8.16
C LYS A 1 5.56 -0.49 7.85
N LYS A 2 4.98 0.45 7.06
CA LYS A 2 3.59 0.32 6.59
C LYS A 2 3.58 0.20 5.07
N ALA A 3 2.67 -0.59 4.53
CA ALA A 3 2.35 -0.62 3.11
C ALA A 3 1.32 0.48 2.81
N LEU A 4 1.36 1.08 1.63
CA LEU A 4 0.44 2.12 1.18
C LEU A 4 -0.59 1.52 0.21
N PHE A 5 -1.87 1.69 0.55
CA PHE A 5 -2.99 1.28 -0.27
C PHE A 5 -3.78 2.52 -0.70
N LEU A 6 -3.77 2.82 -1.99
CA LEU A 6 -4.63 3.86 -2.57
C LEU A 6 -5.89 3.19 -3.12
N VAL A 7 -7.03 3.58 -2.60
CA VAL A 7 -8.33 2.97 -2.91
C VAL A 7 -9.26 3.98 -3.54
N GLY A 8 -10.02 3.58 -4.53
CA GLY A 8 -11.01 4.43 -5.20
C GLY A 8 -11.29 3.96 -6.61
N GLN A 9 -12.34 4.45 -7.21
CA GLN A 9 -12.74 4.12 -8.58
C GLN A 9 -11.63 4.45 -9.60
N GLY A 10 -11.82 4.04 -10.85
CA GLY A 10 -10.96 4.47 -11.95
C GLY A 10 -10.89 6.00 -12.07
N ASP A 11 -9.90 6.49 -12.78
CA ASP A 11 -9.75 7.92 -13.11
C ASP A 11 -9.59 8.89 -11.91
N THR A 12 -9.10 8.39 -10.78
CA THR A 12 -8.82 9.22 -9.58
C THR A 12 -7.35 9.66 -9.46
N GLY A 13 -6.50 9.32 -10.43
CA GLY A 13 -5.09 9.72 -10.45
C GLY A 13 -4.14 8.83 -9.64
N LYS A 14 -4.59 7.76 -8.98
CA LYS A 14 -3.76 6.85 -8.16
C LYS A 14 -2.53 6.34 -8.92
N SER A 15 -2.75 5.80 -10.12
CA SER A 15 -1.68 5.24 -10.96
C SER A 15 -0.71 6.32 -11.45
N GLN A 16 -1.19 7.54 -11.71
CA GLN A 16 -0.34 8.66 -12.11
C GLN A 16 0.62 9.07 -10.98
N LEU A 17 0.13 9.11 -9.74
CA LEU A 17 0.95 9.41 -8.58
C LEU A 17 2.02 8.33 -8.36
N LYS A 18 1.65 7.05 -8.47
CA LYS A 18 2.60 5.93 -8.37
C LYS A 18 3.66 5.99 -9.48
N SER A 19 3.25 6.23 -10.73
CA SER A 19 4.15 6.37 -11.88
C SER A 19 5.13 7.54 -11.73
N LEU A 20 4.71 8.64 -11.10
CA LEU A 20 5.61 9.74 -10.77
C LEU A 20 6.71 9.30 -9.81
N VAL A 21 6.37 8.55 -8.76
CA VAL A 21 7.35 8.06 -7.78
C VAL A 21 8.28 7.03 -8.42
N GLU A 22 7.77 6.12 -9.24
CA GLU A 22 8.58 5.17 -10.02
C GLU A 22 9.60 5.90 -10.92
N ARG A 23 9.16 6.96 -11.58
CA ARG A 23 10.04 7.77 -12.42
C ARG A 23 11.09 8.54 -11.61
N LEU A 24 10.75 9.01 -10.42
CA LEU A 24 11.70 9.65 -9.49
C LEU A 24 12.74 8.67 -8.97
N LEU A 25 12.35 7.44 -8.70
CA LEU A 25 13.26 6.38 -8.24
C LEU A 25 14.21 5.89 -9.36
N GLY A 26 13.76 5.95 -10.62
CA GLY A 26 14.50 5.45 -11.76
C GLY A 26 14.40 3.94 -11.97
N ARG A 27 14.74 3.49 -13.18
CA ARG A 27 14.67 2.09 -13.59
C ARG A 27 15.50 1.20 -12.66
N GLY A 28 15.01 -0.01 -12.39
CA GLY A 28 15.66 -1.00 -11.54
C GLY A 28 15.39 -0.82 -10.03
N ASN A 29 14.83 0.32 -9.63
CA ASN A 29 14.50 0.57 -8.22
C ASN A 29 13.04 0.29 -7.88
N PHE A 30 12.22 -0.12 -8.83
CA PHE A 30 10.82 -0.48 -8.61
C PHE A 30 10.42 -1.70 -9.44
N ILE A 31 9.35 -2.36 -8.99
CA ILE A 31 8.72 -3.48 -9.70
C ILE A 31 7.20 -3.41 -9.57
N GLY A 32 6.51 -3.68 -10.70
CA GLY A 32 5.08 -3.95 -10.72
C GLY A 32 4.84 -5.39 -10.31
N ILE A 33 4.17 -5.60 -9.19
CA ILE A 33 3.88 -6.93 -8.63
C ILE A 33 2.64 -6.87 -7.73
N ASP A 34 1.77 -7.86 -7.83
CA ASP A 34 0.59 -7.96 -7.00
C ASP A 34 0.86 -8.69 -5.68
N LEU A 35 -0.02 -8.50 -4.68
CA LEU A 35 0.09 -9.17 -3.38
C LEU A 35 0.18 -10.69 -3.51
N LYS A 36 -0.63 -11.30 -4.38
CA LYS A 36 -0.62 -12.74 -4.62
C LYS A 36 0.69 -13.22 -5.25
N GLU A 37 1.26 -12.41 -6.14
CA GLU A 37 2.54 -12.72 -6.77
C GLU A 37 3.70 -12.63 -5.77
N ILE A 38 3.65 -11.67 -4.83
CA ILE A 38 4.64 -11.55 -3.74
C ILE A 38 4.65 -12.82 -2.87
N GLU A 39 3.48 -13.41 -2.58
CA GLU A 39 3.36 -14.64 -1.79
C GLU A 39 3.77 -15.90 -2.58
N SER A 40 3.98 -15.80 -3.89
CA SER A 40 4.42 -16.93 -4.72
C SER A 40 5.89 -17.29 -4.47
N ARG A 41 6.28 -18.50 -4.88
CA ARG A 41 7.65 -19.05 -4.69
C ARG A 41 8.76 -18.09 -5.13
N PHE A 42 8.60 -17.42 -6.26
CA PHE A 42 9.61 -16.52 -6.82
C PHE A 42 9.35 -15.04 -6.57
N GLY A 43 8.25 -14.71 -5.89
CA GLY A 43 7.84 -13.32 -5.64
C GLY A 43 8.87 -12.55 -4.83
N THR A 44 9.49 -13.18 -3.85
CA THR A 44 10.57 -12.58 -3.04
C THR A 44 11.81 -12.26 -3.87
N GLY A 45 12.15 -13.12 -4.84
CA GLY A 45 13.25 -12.84 -5.78
C GLY A 45 12.98 -11.62 -6.66
N ALA A 46 11.73 -11.47 -7.09
CA ALA A 46 11.33 -10.34 -7.93
C ALA A 46 11.47 -8.98 -7.23
N VAL A 47 11.24 -8.91 -5.93
CA VAL A 47 11.35 -7.66 -5.16
C VAL A 47 12.76 -7.39 -4.62
N TYR A 48 13.69 -8.33 -4.80
CA TYR A 48 15.06 -8.15 -4.35
C TYR A 48 15.72 -6.92 -4.98
N GLY A 49 16.36 -6.10 -4.15
CA GLY A 49 17.06 -4.89 -4.59
C GLY A 49 16.17 -3.70 -4.93
N THR A 50 14.84 -3.86 -4.98
CA THR A 50 13.94 -2.76 -5.28
C THR A 50 13.66 -1.86 -4.07
N ARG A 51 13.31 -0.60 -4.33
CA ARG A 51 12.89 0.39 -3.32
C ARG A 51 11.38 0.60 -3.28
N LEU A 52 10.68 0.17 -4.34
CA LEU A 52 9.24 0.24 -4.46
C LEU A 52 8.76 -1.06 -5.12
N ALA A 53 7.80 -1.71 -4.50
CA ALA A 53 7.13 -2.87 -5.09
C ALA A 53 5.61 -2.72 -4.93
N GLY A 54 4.88 -3.13 -5.94
CA GLY A 54 3.42 -3.09 -5.90
C GLY A 54 2.78 -2.81 -7.24
N SER A 55 1.46 -2.83 -7.29
CA SER A 55 0.65 -2.73 -8.50
C SER A 55 0.01 -1.35 -8.65
N SER A 56 -0.10 -0.89 -9.90
CA SER A 56 -0.82 0.34 -10.25
C SER A 56 -2.32 0.11 -10.46
N ASP A 57 -2.74 -1.14 -10.61
CA ASP A 57 -4.13 -1.56 -10.75
C ASP A 57 -4.27 -3.00 -10.27
N MET A 58 -4.33 -3.16 -8.95
CA MET A 58 -4.50 -4.46 -8.34
C MET A 58 -5.98 -4.85 -8.39
N SER A 59 -6.26 -6.01 -8.99
CA SER A 59 -7.60 -6.60 -9.02
C SER A 59 -8.06 -6.96 -7.60
N PHE A 60 -9.39 -7.02 -7.40
CA PHE A 60 -9.96 -7.51 -6.16
C PHE A 60 -9.51 -8.96 -5.92
N LEU A 61 -8.92 -9.21 -4.76
CA LEU A 61 -8.38 -10.51 -4.37
C LEU A 61 -8.88 -10.88 -2.97
N SER A 62 -9.14 -12.17 -2.76
CA SER A 62 -9.08 -12.77 -1.44
C SER A 62 -7.68 -13.35 -1.27
N VAL A 63 -7.01 -12.98 -0.19
CA VAL A 63 -5.66 -13.46 0.13
C VAL A 63 -5.75 -14.20 1.45
N ASP A 64 -5.53 -15.51 1.39
CA ASP A 64 -5.68 -16.38 2.55
C ASP A 64 -4.40 -16.40 3.40
N GLU A 65 -3.26 -16.12 2.79
CA GLU A 65 -1.96 -16.14 3.47
C GLU A 65 -1.14 -14.91 3.11
N LEU A 66 -0.65 -14.19 4.12
CA LEU A 66 0.14 -12.95 4.00
C LEU A 66 1.51 -13.08 4.70
N LYS A 67 2.13 -14.24 4.62
CA LYS A 67 3.39 -14.55 5.31
C LYS A 67 4.54 -13.65 4.83
N THR A 68 4.67 -13.51 3.53
CA THR A 68 5.73 -12.70 2.92
C THR A 68 5.47 -11.22 3.15
N PHE A 69 4.24 -10.75 2.97
CA PHE A 69 3.83 -9.39 3.28
C PHE A 69 4.13 -9.02 4.75
N LYS A 70 3.83 -9.93 5.68
CA LYS A 70 4.11 -9.76 7.11
C LYS A 70 5.60 -9.57 7.37
N LYS A 71 6.44 -10.41 6.78
CA LYS A 71 7.90 -10.30 6.87
C LYS A 71 8.42 -9.00 6.26
N MET A 72 7.96 -8.63 5.06
CA MET A 72 8.40 -7.43 4.37
C MET A 72 8.07 -6.16 5.16
N THR A 73 6.88 -6.08 5.74
CA THR A 73 6.44 -4.95 6.56
C THR A 73 7.03 -4.98 7.97
N GLY A 74 7.35 -6.15 8.50
CA GLY A 74 8.04 -6.34 9.78
C GLY A 74 9.53 -5.98 9.73
N GLY A 75 10.15 -6.14 8.57
CA GLY A 75 11.60 -6.00 8.41
C GLY A 75 12.36 -7.30 8.69
N ASP A 76 11.64 -8.42 8.64
CA ASP A 76 12.21 -9.75 8.83
C ASP A 76 13.01 -10.20 7.60
N SER A 77 13.86 -11.21 7.80
CA SER A 77 14.59 -11.85 6.71
C SER A 77 13.65 -12.64 5.80
N LEU A 78 13.90 -12.53 4.52
CA LEU A 78 13.22 -13.22 3.42
C LEU A 78 14.20 -14.11 2.68
N PHE A 79 13.73 -15.27 2.25
CA PHE A 79 14.46 -16.10 1.30
C PHE A 79 14.06 -15.70 -0.12
N ALA A 80 15.05 -15.42 -0.95
CA ALA A 80 14.88 -15.22 -2.39
C ALA A 80 15.46 -16.40 -3.16
N GLU A 81 14.79 -16.78 -4.21
CA GLU A 81 15.24 -17.83 -5.13
C GLU A 81 15.10 -17.32 -6.56
N PHE A 82 16.18 -17.41 -7.31
CA PHE A 82 16.15 -17.24 -8.77
C PHE A 82 16.21 -18.61 -9.44
N LYS A 83 15.54 -18.74 -10.57
CA LYS A 83 15.50 -19.99 -11.32
C LYS A 83 16.93 -20.49 -11.62
N GLY A 84 17.27 -21.66 -11.12
CA GLY A 84 18.60 -22.28 -11.33
C GLY A 84 19.74 -21.71 -10.48
N GLN A 85 19.44 -20.93 -9.47
CA GLN A 85 20.42 -20.38 -8.53
C GLN A 85 20.13 -20.86 -7.10
N GLN A 86 21.14 -20.78 -6.23
CA GLN A 86 20.95 -21.05 -4.82
C GLN A 86 20.10 -19.96 -4.15
N ALA A 87 19.22 -20.35 -3.24
CA ALA A 87 18.46 -19.42 -2.44
C ALA A 87 19.39 -18.61 -1.51
N PHE A 88 19.04 -17.36 -1.28
CA PHE A 88 19.77 -16.46 -0.38
C PHE A 88 18.82 -15.65 0.48
N GLU A 89 19.32 -15.13 1.57
CA GLU A 89 18.55 -14.28 2.48
C GLU A 89 18.77 -12.80 2.21
N PHE A 90 17.71 -12.01 2.36
CA PHE A 90 17.75 -10.55 2.32
C PHE A 90 16.63 -9.92 3.15
N THR A 91 16.76 -8.64 3.47
CA THR A 91 15.69 -7.85 4.07
C THR A 91 15.16 -6.84 3.07
N PHE A 92 13.84 -6.80 2.88
CA PHE A 92 13.23 -5.81 1.99
C PHE A 92 13.23 -4.43 2.64
N ASN A 93 13.93 -3.47 2.02
CA ASN A 93 14.06 -2.09 2.48
C ASN A 93 13.35 -1.09 1.57
N GLY A 94 12.26 -1.53 0.94
CA GLY A 94 11.42 -0.72 0.09
C GLY A 94 10.05 -0.38 0.72
N LEU A 95 9.24 0.31 -0.06
CA LEU A 95 7.83 0.57 0.18
C LEU A 95 6.99 -0.42 -0.64
N LEU A 96 5.98 -1.01 -0.01
CA LEU A 96 4.90 -1.69 -0.70
C LEU A 96 3.80 -0.68 -1.01
N TRP A 97 3.43 -0.52 -2.28
CA TRP A 97 2.42 0.43 -2.72
C TRP A 97 1.48 -0.18 -3.75
N PHE A 98 0.22 -0.29 -3.38
CA PHE A 98 -0.82 -0.85 -4.23
C PHE A 98 -1.90 0.18 -4.51
N CYS A 99 -2.29 0.30 -5.78
CA CYS A 99 -3.47 1.04 -6.20
C CYS A 99 -4.57 0.03 -6.55
N MET A 100 -5.80 0.27 -6.12
CA MET A 100 -6.89 -0.66 -6.29
C MET A 100 -8.24 0.04 -6.30
N ASN A 101 -9.26 -0.60 -6.86
CA ASN A 101 -10.61 -0.08 -6.83
C ASN A 101 -11.38 -0.52 -5.57
N ARG A 102 -11.00 -1.66 -5.00
CA ARG A 102 -11.57 -2.21 -3.76
C ARG A 102 -10.45 -2.84 -2.94
N LEU A 103 -10.56 -2.71 -1.64
CA LEU A 103 -9.63 -3.35 -0.71
C LEU A 103 -9.74 -4.88 -0.79
N PRO A 104 -8.63 -5.62 -0.71
CA PRO A 104 -8.63 -7.07 -0.72
C PRO A 104 -9.31 -7.61 0.55
N LYS A 105 -9.93 -8.79 0.47
CA LYS A 105 -10.34 -9.52 1.66
C LYS A 105 -9.18 -10.35 2.17
N PHE A 106 -8.91 -10.26 3.47
CA PHE A 106 -7.94 -11.10 4.14
C PHE A 106 -8.68 -12.22 4.86
N GLY A 107 -8.44 -13.48 4.41
CA GLY A 107 -8.99 -14.67 5.02
C GLY A 107 -8.09 -15.21 6.13
N GLY A 108 -8.66 -15.99 7.05
CA GLY A 108 -7.94 -16.98 7.86
C GLY A 108 -7.35 -16.53 9.20
N ASP A 109 -7.25 -15.28 9.49
CA ASP A 109 -6.85 -14.77 10.81
C ASP A 109 -7.65 -13.51 11.11
N ASP A 110 -7.92 -13.21 12.32
CA ASP A 110 -8.65 -12.03 12.82
C ASP A 110 -7.96 -10.70 12.47
N GLY A 111 -7.04 -10.79 11.53
CA GLY A 111 -6.53 -9.74 10.65
C GLY A 111 -6.05 -8.44 11.30
N LYS A 112 -6.15 -8.30 12.62
CA LYS A 112 -5.80 -7.05 13.32
C LYS A 112 -4.38 -6.60 12.99
N TRP A 113 -3.44 -7.50 12.94
CA TRP A 113 -2.04 -7.23 12.63
C TRP A 113 -1.82 -6.70 11.19
N VAL A 114 -2.70 -7.05 10.25
CA VAL A 114 -2.65 -6.56 8.87
C VAL A 114 -2.98 -5.07 8.84
N TYR A 115 -4.07 -4.67 9.51
CA TYR A 115 -4.53 -3.29 9.53
C TYR A 115 -3.52 -2.34 10.16
N ASP A 116 -2.74 -2.82 11.14
CA ASP A 116 -1.64 -2.05 11.72
C ASP A 116 -0.46 -1.87 10.77
N ARG A 117 -0.35 -2.68 9.71
CA ARG A 117 0.73 -2.66 8.72
C ARG A 117 0.39 -1.98 7.41
N ILE A 118 -0.83 -1.51 7.27
CA ILE A 118 -1.28 -0.79 6.09
C ILE A 118 -1.66 0.65 6.43
N MET A 119 -1.52 1.51 5.44
CA MET A 119 -2.04 2.86 5.43
C MET A 119 -2.99 2.95 4.24
N VAL A 120 -4.27 3.09 4.53
CA VAL A 120 -5.32 3.20 3.50
C VAL A 120 -5.57 4.67 3.24
N VAL A 121 -5.46 5.06 1.98
CA VAL A 121 -5.78 6.41 1.51
C VAL A 121 -6.90 6.30 0.49
N ASP A 122 -8.03 6.88 0.85
CA ASP A 122 -9.19 6.94 -0.03
C ASP A 122 -9.00 8.01 -1.10
N CYS A 123 -9.34 7.67 -2.33
CA CYS A 123 -9.26 8.54 -3.49
C CYS A 123 -10.66 8.68 -4.12
N PRO A 124 -11.57 9.45 -3.49
CA PRO A 124 -12.98 9.49 -3.89
C PRO A 124 -13.23 10.31 -5.16
N ASN A 125 -12.35 11.23 -5.51
CA ASN A 125 -12.57 12.21 -6.56
C ASN A 125 -12.25 11.62 -7.94
N VAL A 126 -13.28 11.24 -8.69
CA VAL A 126 -13.14 10.83 -10.09
C VAL A 126 -12.98 12.06 -10.98
N ILE A 127 -11.97 12.07 -11.82
CA ILE A 127 -11.67 13.16 -12.76
C ILE A 127 -12.37 12.87 -14.09
N PRO A 128 -13.36 13.69 -14.50
CA PRO A 128 -14.03 13.53 -15.78
C PRO A 128 -13.04 13.51 -16.95
N LYS A 129 -13.35 12.74 -18.00
CA LYS A 129 -12.45 12.55 -19.15
C LYS A 129 -12.04 13.86 -19.80
N GLU A 130 -12.94 14.84 -19.83
CA GLU A 130 -12.73 16.16 -20.40
C GLU A 130 -11.74 17.00 -19.60
N GLN A 131 -11.56 16.68 -18.31
CA GLN A 131 -10.65 17.37 -17.40
C GLN A 131 -9.32 16.64 -17.23
N GLN A 132 -9.18 15.44 -17.83
CA GLN A 132 -7.97 14.66 -17.72
C GLN A 132 -6.85 15.28 -18.56
N ASP A 133 -5.75 15.63 -17.90
CA ASP A 133 -4.55 16.14 -18.58
C ASP A 133 -3.64 14.98 -19.00
N LYS A 134 -3.59 14.70 -20.30
CA LYS A 134 -2.73 13.64 -20.88
C LYS A 134 -1.24 13.88 -20.64
N GLN A 135 -0.82 15.10 -20.33
CA GLN A 135 0.57 15.45 -20.04
C GLN A 135 0.85 15.60 -18.54
N LEU A 136 -0.10 15.21 -17.67
CA LEU A 136 0.01 15.39 -16.22
C LEU A 136 1.32 14.84 -15.66
N LEU A 137 1.69 13.62 -16.03
CA LEU A 137 2.92 12.98 -15.56
C LEU A 137 4.18 13.78 -15.93
N GLU A 138 4.24 14.30 -17.16
CA GLU A 138 5.37 15.13 -17.62
C GLU A 138 5.43 16.45 -16.85
N LYS A 139 4.29 17.08 -16.63
CA LYS A 139 4.20 18.33 -15.85
C LYS A 139 4.63 18.12 -14.41
N MET A 140 4.11 17.08 -13.75
CA MET A 140 4.54 16.71 -12.39
C MET A 140 6.04 16.40 -12.34
N PHE A 141 6.57 15.67 -13.32
CA PHE A 141 7.99 15.35 -13.34
C PHE A 141 8.88 16.57 -13.62
N ALA A 142 8.40 17.56 -14.35
CA ALA A 142 9.12 18.84 -14.49
C ALA A 142 9.33 19.52 -13.13
N GLU A 143 8.38 19.38 -12.21
CA GLU A 143 8.44 19.91 -10.83
C GLU A 143 9.21 19.03 -9.85
N ARG A 144 9.85 17.95 -10.31
CA ARG A 144 10.50 16.93 -9.47
C ARG A 144 11.39 17.46 -8.35
N ARG A 145 12.11 18.58 -8.57
CA ARG A 145 12.97 19.19 -7.54
C ARG A 145 12.17 19.67 -6.34
N GLY A 146 11.02 20.31 -6.58
CA GLY A 146 10.09 20.75 -5.54
C GLY A 146 9.46 19.57 -4.80
N ILE A 147 9.06 18.54 -5.53
CA ILE A 147 8.46 17.33 -4.98
C ILE A 147 9.45 16.59 -4.07
N VAL A 148 10.68 16.38 -4.54
CA VAL A 148 11.74 15.74 -3.73
C VAL A 148 12.06 16.58 -2.48
N LYS A 149 12.12 17.91 -2.61
CA LYS A 149 12.34 18.79 -1.44
C LYS A 149 11.22 18.63 -0.39
N LYS A 150 9.96 18.56 -0.82
CA LYS A 150 8.83 18.27 0.08
C LYS A 150 8.95 16.89 0.74
N ALA A 151 9.32 15.86 -0.02
CA ALA A 151 9.51 14.51 0.50
C ALA A 151 10.63 14.45 1.56
N VAL A 152 11.76 15.11 1.31
CA VAL A 152 12.87 15.21 2.29
C VAL A 152 12.42 15.94 3.55
N LYS A 153 11.66 17.04 3.42
CA LYS A 153 11.12 17.76 4.58
C LYS A 153 10.15 16.89 5.38
N ALA A 154 9.28 16.14 4.71
CA ALA A 154 8.37 15.20 5.37
C ALA A 154 9.14 14.10 6.11
N LEU A 155 10.21 13.57 5.52
CA LEU A 155 11.09 12.60 6.19
C LEU A 155 11.73 13.19 7.44
N GLN A 156 12.24 14.42 7.39
CA GLN A 156 12.78 15.11 8.57
C GLN A 156 11.75 15.22 9.69
N THR A 157 10.50 15.54 9.35
CA THR A 157 9.39 15.56 10.32
C THR A 157 9.15 14.19 10.95
N VAL A 158 9.12 13.12 10.14
CA VAL A 158 8.95 11.75 10.65
C VAL A 158 10.08 11.36 11.59
N ILE A 159 11.33 11.71 11.26
CA ILE A 159 12.50 11.47 12.13
C ILE A 159 12.35 12.25 13.44
N ALA A 160 12.03 13.53 13.38
CA ALA A 160 11.85 14.39 14.56
C ALA A 160 10.72 13.88 15.48
N ASN A 161 9.67 13.27 14.90
CA ASN A 161 8.57 12.66 15.65
C ASN A 161 8.87 11.22 16.12
N GLY A 162 10.13 10.79 16.17
CA GLY A 162 10.51 9.45 16.61
C GLY A 162 10.02 8.34 15.67
N TYR A 163 10.07 8.58 14.35
CA TYR A 163 9.61 7.67 13.30
C TYR A 163 8.11 7.33 13.34
N ARG A 164 7.31 8.23 13.88
CA ARG A 164 5.84 8.11 13.87
C ARG A 164 5.29 8.88 12.68
N PHE A 165 4.43 8.19 11.92
CA PHE A 165 3.68 8.85 10.84
C PHE A 165 2.57 9.71 11.42
N THR A 166 2.30 10.83 10.78
CA THR A 166 1.06 11.58 11.01
C THR A 166 -0.08 10.78 10.38
N GLU A 167 -1.07 10.42 11.18
CA GLU A 167 -2.30 9.78 10.71
C GLU A 167 -3.45 10.79 10.85
N PRO A 168 -3.87 11.44 9.76
CA PRO A 168 -5.11 12.22 9.75
C PRO A 168 -6.32 11.35 10.09
N ASP A 169 -7.39 11.94 10.63
CA ASP A 169 -8.60 11.23 11.01
C ASP A 169 -9.18 10.41 9.85
N SER A 170 -9.14 10.94 8.63
CA SER A 170 -9.59 10.24 7.42
C SER A 170 -8.85 8.90 7.16
N ILE A 171 -7.56 8.81 7.47
CA ILE A 171 -6.80 7.56 7.33
C ILE A 171 -7.17 6.58 8.45
N ALA A 172 -7.38 7.09 9.66
CA ALA A 172 -7.81 6.28 10.79
C ALA A 172 -9.23 5.73 10.59
N GLU A 173 -10.13 6.53 10.02
CA GLU A 173 -11.49 6.13 9.64
C GLU A 173 -11.45 5.07 8.55
N ALA A 174 -10.79 5.32 7.42
CA ALA A 174 -10.67 4.37 6.33
C ALA A 174 -10.11 3.00 6.78
N ARG A 175 -9.18 3.02 7.75
CA ARG A 175 -8.65 1.78 8.34
C ARG A 175 -9.70 1.07 9.20
N ARG A 176 -10.49 1.79 10.01
CA ARG A 176 -11.57 1.21 10.82
C ARG A 176 -12.65 0.60 9.94
N ASP A 177 -13.10 1.34 8.94
CA ASP A 177 -14.12 0.88 7.98
C ASP A 177 -13.67 -0.39 7.26
N TYR A 178 -12.39 -0.44 6.89
CA TYR A 178 -11.82 -1.63 6.27
C TYR A 178 -11.77 -2.82 7.22
N GLN A 179 -11.38 -2.61 8.47
CA GLN A 179 -11.35 -3.65 9.48
C GLN A 179 -12.76 -4.19 9.76
N SER A 180 -13.74 -3.30 9.90
CA SER A 180 -15.16 -3.63 10.07
C SER A 180 -15.68 -4.46 8.91
N ALA A 181 -15.46 -4.02 7.68
CA ALA A 181 -15.92 -4.71 6.47
C ALA A 181 -15.32 -6.12 6.27
N ASN A 182 -14.19 -6.41 6.90
CA ASN A 182 -13.54 -7.73 6.85
C ASN A 182 -13.83 -8.62 8.06
N SER A 183 -14.39 -8.09 9.13
CA SER A 183 -14.70 -8.85 10.34
C SER A 183 -16.19 -9.08 10.45
N THR A 184 -16.62 -10.32 10.28
CA THR A 184 -18.03 -10.71 10.46
C THR A 184 -18.54 -10.38 11.87
N VAL A 185 -17.69 -10.47 12.88
CA VAL A 185 -18.04 -10.18 14.28
C VAL A 185 -18.23 -8.69 14.51
N ILE A 186 -17.32 -7.85 13.96
CA ILE A 186 -17.41 -6.40 14.09
C ILE A 186 -18.61 -5.88 13.30
N SER A 187 -18.82 -6.33 12.05
CA SER A 187 -20.00 -5.95 11.26
C SER A 187 -21.30 -6.35 11.96
N PHE A 188 -21.37 -7.54 12.52
CA PHE A 188 -22.54 -7.97 13.29
C PHE A 188 -22.78 -7.10 14.52
N TYR A 189 -21.71 -6.76 15.25
CA TYR A 189 -21.82 -5.89 16.43
C TYR A 189 -22.31 -4.49 16.05
N GLU A 190 -21.77 -3.89 15.00
CA GLU A 190 -22.15 -2.55 14.53
C GLU A 190 -23.55 -2.52 13.93
N GLU A 191 -23.99 -3.59 13.23
CA GLU A 191 -25.32 -3.65 12.63
C GLU A 191 -26.42 -4.06 13.60
N CYS A 192 -26.11 -4.90 14.57
CA CYS A 192 -27.13 -5.57 15.39
C CYS A 192 -27.12 -5.14 16.86
N MET A 193 -26.05 -4.55 17.37
CA MET A 193 -25.95 -4.12 18.76
C MET A 193 -25.87 -2.60 18.84
N CYS A 194 -27.03 -1.96 18.88
CA CYS A 194 -27.09 -0.55 19.29
C CYS A 194 -26.48 -0.42 20.69
N PRO A 195 -25.62 0.61 20.93
CA PRO A 195 -25.22 0.92 22.29
C PRO A 195 -26.48 1.19 23.13
N TRP A 196 -26.63 0.47 24.23
CA TRP A 196 -27.71 0.75 25.14
C TRP A 196 -27.44 2.12 25.77
N GLU A 197 -28.13 3.14 25.28
CA GLU A 197 -28.15 4.43 25.97
C GLU A 197 -28.82 4.19 27.33
N ASN A 198 -28.02 4.31 28.37
CA ASN A 198 -28.50 4.26 29.73
C ASN A 198 -29.56 5.34 29.92
N GLY A 199 -30.83 4.92 30.08
CA GLY A 199 -31.91 5.77 30.54
C GLY A 199 -31.75 6.19 32.02
#